data_101905a1e2e7fc72d0ffd219b1f28537
#
_entry.id   101905a1e2e7fc72d0ffd219b1f28537
#
_cell.length_a   1.000
_cell.length_b   1.000
_cell.length_c   1.000
_cell.angle_alpha   90.00
_cell.angle_beta   90.00
_cell.angle_gamma   90.00
#
_symmetry.space_group_name_H-M   'P 1'
#
loop_
_entity.id
_entity.type
_entity.pdbx_description
1 polymer ?
#
loop_
_entity_poly.entity_id
_entity_poly.type
_entity_poly.pdbx_seq_one_letter_code
_entity_poly.pdbx_strand_id
1 'polypeptide(L)'
;GPYGQPINLAIDYLLANTQQSGFISAPRAASHGPMYGHGFSVLFLAECYGMSPRAELREALSRGVKLIVDTQNREGGWRYYPQRADADISVTVCQVMALRAARNAGLHVPKETIDRSIQYVKQCQNADGGFMYQLGGGPSAFARSAAAVVALNSAGLYDTPEIRKALDYLAQCLAKPAASQPYYEYGHYYAVQAMWQAGGEAWARWFPAVRDEMTRSQRDDGSWSASIDADYATAMHAIVLQVPNNVLPIFQR
;
A
#
# COMPACT_ATOMS: atom_id res chain seq x y z
N GLY A 1 -11.05 -4.43 -22.89
CA GLY A 1 -10.43 -3.15 -23.20
C GLY A 1 -8.99 -3.33 -23.75
N PRO A 2 -8.32 -2.27 -24.18
CA PRO A 2 -7.00 -2.37 -24.83
C PRO A 2 -5.91 -2.98 -23.94
N TYR A 3 -6.08 -2.93 -22.65
CA TYR A 3 -5.14 -3.49 -21.65
C TYR A 3 -5.54 -4.86 -21.10
N GLY A 4 -6.57 -5.50 -21.66
CA GLY A 4 -7.05 -6.80 -21.18
C GLY A 4 -6.00 -7.90 -21.25
N GLN A 5 -5.22 -7.95 -22.35
CA GLN A 5 -4.16 -8.96 -22.50
C GLN A 5 -3.03 -8.79 -21.47
N PRO A 6 -2.42 -7.60 -21.27
CA PRO A 6 -1.43 -7.41 -20.21
C PRO A 6 -1.95 -7.75 -18.81
N ILE A 7 -3.19 -7.40 -18.49
CA ILE A 7 -3.81 -7.74 -17.20
C ILE A 7 -3.92 -9.27 -17.04
N ASN A 8 -4.41 -9.98 -18.05
CA ASN A 8 -4.51 -11.44 -17.99
C ASN A 8 -3.13 -12.10 -17.83
N LEU A 9 -2.10 -11.65 -18.55
CA LEU A 9 -0.73 -12.15 -18.39
C LEU A 9 -0.21 -11.91 -16.96
N ALA A 10 -0.50 -10.76 -16.37
CA ALA A 10 -0.13 -10.48 -14.97
C ALA A 10 -0.86 -11.40 -13.99
N ILE A 11 -2.16 -11.65 -14.19
CA ILE A 11 -2.94 -12.61 -13.40
C ILE A 11 -2.31 -14.01 -13.52
N ASP A 12 -2.08 -14.50 -14.72
CA ASP A 12 -1.54 -15.84 -14.98
C ASP A 12 -0.14 -15.99 -14.35
N TYR A 13 0.69 -14.95 -14.44
CA TYR A 13 2.00 -14.92 -13.79
C TYR A 13 1.90 -15.06 -12.26
N LEU A 14 1.01 -14.29 -11.63
CA LEU A 14 0.83 -14.35 -10.17
C LEU A 14 0.24 -15.69 -9.72
N LEU A 15 -0.72 -16.24 -10.46
CA LEU A 15 -1.28 -17.57 -10.19
C LEU A 15 -0.21 -18.66 -10.29
N ALA A 16 0.64 -18.63 -11.32
CA ALA A 16 1.76 -19.55 -11.50
C ALA A 16 2.82 -19.46 -10.38
N ASN A 17 2.95 -18.29 -9.73
CA ASN A 17 3.86 -18.07 -8.62
C ASN A 17 3.16 -18.15 -7.23
N THR A 18 1.93 -18.67 -7.17
CA THR A 18 1.20 -18.90 -5.93
C THR A 18 1.51 -20.30 -5.40
N GLN A 19 2.17 -20.37 -4.26
CA GLN A 19 2.50 -21.62 -3.58
C GLN A 19 1.25 -22.30 -2.99
N GLN A 20 1.37 -23.58 -2.61
CA GLN A 20 0.28 -24.30 -1.96
C GLN A 20 -0.19 -23.65 -0.65
N SER A 21 0.72 -22.99 0.09
CA SER A 21 0.42 -22.20 1.29
C SER A 21 -0.42 -20.95 1.01
N GLY A 22 -0.58 -20.55 -0.26
CA GLY A 22 -1.15 -19.26 -0.67
C GLY A 22 -0.13 -18.14 -0.78
N PHE A 23 1.14 -18.39 -0.46
CA PHE A 23 2.17 -17.37 -0.57
C PHE A 23 2.47 -17.07 -2.04
N ILE A 24 2.33 -15.81 -2.44
CA ILE A 24 2.62 -15.34 -3.80
C ILE A 24 4.01 -14.70 -3.78
N SER A 25 4.97 -15.38 -4.39
CA SER A 25 6.35 -14.90 -4.43
C SER A 25 7.10 -15.56 -5.59
N ALA A 26 7.64 -14.76 -6.50
CA ALA A 26 8.52 -15.26 -7.56
C ALA A 26 9.91 -15.62 -6.99
N PRO A 27 10.57 -16.67 -7.50
CA PRO A 27 11.84 -17.16 -6.97
C PRO A 27 12.98 -16.13 -6.93
N ARG A 28 12.92 -15.12 -7.80
CA ARG A 28 13.93 -14.04 -7.90
C ARG A 28 13.56 -12.75 -7.19
N ALA A 29 12.34 -12.65 -6.64
CA ALA A 29 11.83 -11.43 -6.00
C ALA A 29 12.24 -11.26 -4.52
N ALA A 30 13.13 -12.12 -4.01
CA ALA A 30 13.35 -12.29 -2.57
C ALA A 30 14.27 -11.26 -1.91
N SER A 31 14.69 -10.17 -2.58
CA SER A 31 15.79 -9.34 -2.05
C SER A 31 15.41 -8.43 -0.87
N HIS A 32 14.15 -8.01 -0.72
CA HIS A 32 13.75 -7.01 0.31
C HIS A 32 12.42 -7.29 1.00
N GLY A 33 12.16 -8.53 1.34
CA GLY A 33 10.95 -8.88 2.07
C GLY A 33 9.78 -9.22 1.14
N PRO A 34 9.63 -10.51 0.82
CA PRO A 34 8.64 -10.98 -0.15
C PRO A 34 7.17 -10.71 0.27
N MET A 35 6.91 -10.36 1.53
CA MET A 35 5.57 -9.97 1.99
C MET A 35 5.09 -8.64 1.40
N TYR A 36 5.99 -7.73 0.96
CA TYR A 36 5.56 -6.58 0.16
C TYR A 36 4.88 -7.02 -1.13
N GLY A 37 5.59 -7.85 -1.91
CA GLY A 37 5.07 -8.39 -3.15
C GLY A 37 3.80 -9.21 -2.95
N HIS A 38 3.73 -10.01 -1.90
CA HIS A 38 2.54 -10.79 -1.55
C HIS A 38 1.32 -9.88 -1.30
N GLY A 39 1.47 -8.83 -0.49
CA GLY A 39 0.39 -7.88 -0.21
C GLY A 39 -0.12 -7.19 -1.48
N PHE A 40 0.78 -6.65 -2.30
CA PHE A 40 0.40 -6.04 -3.58
C PHE A 40 -0.23 -7.04 -4.56
N SER A 41 0.26 -8.28 -4.60
CA SER A 41 -0.31 -9.34 -5.45
C SER A 41 -1.72 -9.71 -5.02
N VAL A 42 -1.97 -9.89 -3.73
CA VAL A 42 -3.32 -10.16 -3.20
C VAL A 42 -4.26 -9.00 -3.48
N LEU A 43 -3.80 -7.75 -3.31
CA LEU A 43 -4.58 -6.55 -3.66
C LEU A 43 -4.96 -6.56 -5.15
N PHE A 44 -3.98 -6.72 -6.04
CA PHE A 44 -4.23 -6.74 -7.48
C PHE A 44 -5.20 -7.85 -7.90
N LEU A 45 -4.98 -9.08 -7.42
CA LEU A 45 -5.86 -10.21 -7.73
C LEU A 45 -7.28 -9.99 -7.18
N ALA A 46 -7.42 -9.33 -6.02
CA ALA A 46 -8.73 -9.00 -5.44
C ALA A 46 -9.48 -7.96 -6.30
N GLU A 47 -8.81 -6.91 -6.75
CA GLU A 47 -9.40 -5.92 -7.68
C GLU A 47 -9.82 -6.59 -9.00
N CYS A 48 -8.96 -7.48 -9.55
CA CYS A 48 -9.29 -8.23 -10.77
C CYS A 48 -10.50 -9.17 -10.56
N TYR A 49 -10.56 -9.87 -9.41
CA TYR A 49 -11.67 -10.78 -9.10
C TYR A 49 -12.99 -10.01 -8.92
N GLY A 50 -12.96 -8.84 -8.30
CA GLY A 50 -14.13 -7.98 -8.17
C GLY A 50 -14.71 -7.51 -9.52
N MET A 51 -13.85 -7.36 -10.54
CA MET A 51 -14.27 -6.94 -11.88
C MET A 51 -14.62 -8.11 -12.80
N SER A 52 -13.99 -9.27 -12.63
CA SER A 52 -14.15 -10.46 -13.48
C SER A 52 -13.98 -11.74 -12.66
N PRO A 53 -15.06 -12.23 -12.01
CA PRO A 53 -14.98 -13.39 -11.14
C PRO A 53 -14.55 -14.66 -11.89
N ARG A 54 -13.40 -15.24 -11.51
CA ARG A 54 -12.89 -16.51 -12.00
C ARG A 54 -12.60 -17.43 -10.79
N ALA A 55 -12.93 -18.71 -10.92
CA ALA A 55 -12.82 -19.67 -9.83
C ALA A 55 -11.39 -19.79 -9.28
N GLU A 56 -10.39 -19.84 -10.19
CA GLU A 56 -8.97 -19.93 -9.82
C GLU A 56 -8.46 -18.68 -9.07
N LEU A 57 -8.97 -17.48 -9.40
CA LEU A 57 -8.66 -16.27 -8.65
C LEU A 57 -9.20 -16.36 -7.22
N ARG A 58 -10.44 -16.80 -7.06
CA ARG A 58 -11.05 -16.93 -5.74
C ARG A 58 -10.28 -17.89 -4.84
N GLU A 59 -9.84 -19.01 -5.40
CA GLU A 59 -9.07 -20.01 -4.66
C GLU A 59 -7.70 -19.45 -4.22
N ALA A 60 -6.94 -18.84 -5.14
CA ALA A 60 -5.65 -18.23 -4.84
C ALA A 60 -5.79 -17.11 -3.79
N LEU A 61 -6.79 -16.24 -3.94
CA LEU A 61 -7.10 -15.18 -2.99
C LEU A 61 -7.46 -15.72 -1.61
N SER A 62 -8.30 -16.75 -1.53
CA SER A 62 -8.70 -17.35 -0.25
C SER A 62 -7.49 -17.88 0.53
N ARG A 63 -6.54 -18.55 -0.18
CA ARG A 63 -5.28 -19.00 0.43
C ARG A 63 -4.35 -17.85 0.80
N GLY A 64 -4.23 -16.83 -0.08
CA GLY A 64 -3.40 -15.65 0.18
C GLY A 64 -3.89 -14.85 1.39
N VAL A 65 -5.19 -14.60 1.48
CA VAL A 65 -5.82 -13.94 2.64
C VAL A 65 -5.62 -14.76 3.91
N LYS A 66 -5.81 -16.09 3.85
CA LYS A 66 -5.56 -16.97 4.99
C LYS A 66 -4.11 -16.87 5.47
N LEU A 67 -3.14 -16.84 4.56
CA LEU A 67 -1.73 -16.67 4.92
C LEU A 67 -1.48 -15.33 5.62
N ILE A 68 -2.05 -14.24 5.12
CA ILE A 68 -1.93 -12.93 5.79
C ILE A 68 -2.49 -13.01 7.22
N VAL A 69 -3.70 -13.55 7.39
CA VAL A 69 -4.33 -13.71 8.72
C VAL A 69 -3.48 -14.57 9.64
N ASP A 70 -3.01 -15.72 9.16
CA ASP A 70 -2.26 -16.68 9.96
C ASP A 70 -0.87 -16.16 10.37
N THR A 71 -0.29 -15.23 9.61
CA THR A 71 1.06 -14.71 9.86
C THR A 71 1.09 -13.39 10.61
N GLN A 72 -0.08 -12.81 10.96
CA GLN A 72 -0.14 -11.64 11.83
C GLN A 72 0.54 -11.92 13.17
N ASN A 73 1.48 -11.09 13.59
CA ASN A 73 2.21 -11.27 14.83
C ASN A 73 1.36 -10.90 16.07
N ARG A 74 1.93 -11.05 17.27
CA ARG A 74 1.22 -10.77 18.53
C ARG A 74 0.91 -9.28 18.71
N GLU A 75 1.70 -8.39 18.11
CA GLU A 75 1.49 -6.95 18.16
C GLU A 75 0.40 -6.47 17.20
N GLY A 76 0.02 -7.28 16.21
CA GLY A 76 -1.02 -6.95 15.22
C GLY A 76 -0.48 -6.53 13.84
N GLY A 77 0.82 -6.63 13.60
CA GLY A 77 1.45 -6.26 12.35
C GLY A 77 2.10 -7.44 11.61
N TRP A 78 2.84 -7.10 10.56
CA TRP A 78 3.58 -8.05 9.70
C TRP A 78 4.95 -7.51 9.36
N ARG A 79 5.85 -8.41 8.95
CA ARG A 79 7.16 -8.11 8.45
C ARG A 79 7.49 -8.86 7.15
N TYR A 80 8.75 -8.88 6.78
CA TYR A 80 9.28 -9.30 5.47
C TYR A 80 8.95 -10.72 5.05
N TYR A 81 8.80 -11.64 5.99
CA TYR A 81 8.56 -13.05 5.72
C TYR A 81 7.22 -13.51 6.31
N PRO A 82 6.58 -14.55 5.74
CA PRO A 82 5.28 -15.05 6.20
C PRO A 82 5.43 -15.85 7.51
N GLN A 83 5.78 -15.16 8.59
CA GLN A 83 5.98 -15.75 9.92
C GLN A 83 5.58 -14.74 11.01
N ARG A 84 5.15 -15.26 12.16
CA ARG A 84 4.75 -14.45 13.32
C ARG A 84 5.97 -14.02 14.14
N ALA A 85 6.84 -13.19 13.55
CA ALA A 85 7.99 -12.64 14.24
C ALA A 85 7.73 -11.20 14.71
N ASP A 86 8.51 -10.26 14.26
CA ASP A 86 8.34 -8.82 14.45
C ASP A 86 7.40 -8.21 13.40
N ALA A 87 7.19 -6.90 13.46
CA ALA A 87 6.36 -6.17 12.53
C ALA A 87 6.95 -4.79 12.22
N ASP A 88 6.62 -4.24 11.06
CA ASP A 88 6.88 -2.85 10.72
C ASP A 88 5.69 -2.22 9.97
N ILE A 89 5.61 -0.90 9.99
CA ILE A 89 4.53 -0.13 9.37
C ILE A 89 4.49 -0.37 7.85
N SER A 90 5.63 -0.46 7.21
CA SER A 90 5.72 -0.47 5.75
C SER A 90 5.19 -1.77 5.14
N VAL A 91 5.44 -2.91 5.78
CA VAL A 91 4.84 -4.19 5.37
C VAL A 91 3.39 -4.27 5.84
N THR A 92 3.10 -3.79 7.05
CA THR A 92 1.75 -3.85 7.63
C THR A 92 0.71 -3.16 6.74
N VAL A 93 1.00 -1.98 6.18
CA VAL A 93 0.05 -1.30 5.29
C VAL A 93 -0.29 -2.14 4.06
N CYS A 94 0.69 -2.82 3.46
CA CYS A 94 0.47 -3.67 2.29
C CYS A 94 -0.54 -4.78 2.59
N GLN A 95 -0.42 -5.43 3.77
CA GLN A 95 -1.34 -6.48 4.18
C GLN A 95 -2.74 -5.94 4.49
N VAL A 96 -2.84 -4.80 5.17
CA VAL A 96 -4.14 -4.19 5.51
C VAL A 96 -4.89 -3.77 4.23
N MET A 97 -4.20 -3.19 3.25
CA MET A 97 -4.79 -2.86 1.95
C MET A 97 -5.25 -4.12 1.19
N ALA A 98 -4.43 -5.16 1.17
CA ALA A 98 -4.77 -6.44 0.57
C ALA A 98 -6.03 -7.05 1.20
N LEU A 99 -6.13 -7.04 2.53
CA LEU A 99 -7.31 -7.50 3.26
C LEU A 99 -8.55 -6.65 2.96
N ARG A 100 -8.41 -5.33 2.82
CA ARG A 100 -9.51 -4.45 2.40
C ARG A 100 -9.99 -4.81 1.00
N ALA A 101 -9.08 -4.92 0.02
CA ALA A 101 -9.43 -5.28 -1.35
C ALA A 101 -10.12 -6.65 -1.41
N ALA A 102 -9.60 -7.64 -0.68
CA ALA A 102 -10.22 -8.96 -0.58
C ALA A 102 -11.65 -8.91 0.00
N ARG A 103 -11.86 -8.11 1.06
CA ARG A 103 -13.20 -7.90 1.64
C ARG A 103 -14.15 -7.23 0.64
N ASN A 104 -13.68 -6.21 -0.08
CA ASN A 104 -14.47 -5.54 -1.12
C ASN A 104 -14.86 -6.50 -2.26
N ALA A 105 -13.98 -7.46 -2.57
CA ALA A 105 -14.24 -8.53 -3.53
C ALA A 105 -15.10 -9.69 -2.98
N GLY A 106 -15.63 -9.58 -1.75
CA GLY A 106 -16.53 -10.54 -1.14
C GLY A 106 -15.87 -11.71 -0.41
N LEU A 107 -14.57 -11.63 -0.10
CA LEU A 107 -13.89 -12.63 0.72
C LEU A 107 -14.05 -12.30 2.21
N HIS A 108 -14.10 -13.34 3.02
CA HIS A 108 -14.15 -13.19 4.47
C HIS A 108 -12.78 -12.77 5.03
N VAL A 109 -12.77 -11.66 5.78
CA VAL A 109 -11.62 -11.19 6.54
C VAL A 109 -12.02 -11.05 8.01
N PRO A 110 -11.35 -11.72 8.95
CA PRO A 110 -11.69 -11.63 10.37
C PRO A 110 -11.54 -10.20 10.89
N LYS A 111 -12.59 -9.70 11.57
CA LYS A 111 -12.58 -8.35 12.14
C LYS A 111 -11.43 -8.16 13.15
N GLU A 112 -11.14 -9.17 13.95
CA GLU A 112 -10.06 -9.13 14.94
C GLU A 112 -8.69 -8.84 14.30
N THR A 113 -8.41 -9.40 13.11
CA THR A 113 -7.16 -9.14 12.38
C THR A 113 -7.04 -7.65 12.04
N ILE A 114 -8.13 -7.02 11.61
CA ILE A 114 -8.16 -5.59 11.31
C ILE A 114 -8.04 -4.76 12.59
N ASP A 115 -8.79 -5.08 13.63
CA ASP A 115 -8.76 -4.35 14.90
C ASP A 115 -7.35 -4.35 15.52
N ARG A 116 -6.66 -5.48 15.48
CA ARG A 116 -5.27 -5.59 15.96
C ARG A 116 -4.30 -4.77 15.11
N SER A 117 -4.47 -4.75 13.79
CA SER A 117 -3.62 -3.93 12.92
C SER A 117 -3.81 -2.43 13.17
N ILE A 118 -5.04 -1.98 13.44
CA ILE A 118 -5.33 -0.60 13.86
C ILE A 118 -4.55 -0.25 15.14
N GLN A 119 -4.59 -1.12 16.15
CA GLN A 119 -3.88 -0.89 17.40
C GLN A 119 -2.37 -0.80 17.19
N TYR A 120 -1.80 -1.74 16.43
CA TYR A 120 -0.38 -1.71 16.07
C TYR A 120 0.02 -0.38 15.41
N VAL A 121 -0.73 0.04 14.37
CA VAL A 121 -0.44 1.29 13.65
C VAL A 121 -0.53 2.49 14.58
N LYS A 122 -1.57 2.61 15.40
CA LYS A 122 -1.73 3.72 16.34
C LYS A 122 -0.59 3.80 17.36
N GLN A 123 -0.12 2.66 17.87
CA GLN A 123 1.01 2.61 18.82
C GLN A 123 2.35 3.04 18.18
N CYS A 124 2.47 3.00 16.87
CA CYS A 124 3.66 3.49 16.17
C CYS A 124 3.67 5.01 15.95
N GLN A 125 2.65 5.76 16.39
CA GLN A 125 2.64 7.21 16.22
C GLN A 125 3.53 7.92 17.23
N ASN A 126 4.39 8.81 16.75
CA ASN A 126 5.22 9.68 17.56
C ASN A 126 4.48 10.97 17.97
N ALA A 127 5.05 11.69 18.93
CA ALA A 127 4.49 12.96 19.42
C ALA A 127 4.40 14.05 18.34
N ASP A 128 5.27 14.01 17.32
CA ASP A 128 5.26 14.94 16.18
C ASP A 128 4.15 14.64 15.15
N GLY A 129 3.35 13.59 15.38
CA GLY A 129 2.27 13.16 14.50
C GLY A 129 2.69 12.19 13.40
N GLY A 130 3.99 12.07 13.13
CA GLY A 130 4.53 11.05 12.22
C GLY A 130 4.61 9.66 12.87
N PHE A 131 5.11 8.68 12.12
CA PHE A 131 5.16 7.29 12.57
C PHE A 131 6.57 6.72 12.58
N MET A 132 6.91 6.01 13.67
CA MET A 132 8.13 5.22 13.77
C MET A 132 8.03 3.96 12.90
N TYR A 133 9.18 3.33 12.61
CA TYR A 133 9.22 2.16 11.75
C TYR A 133 8.63 0.92 12.40
N GLN A 134 8.99 0.67 13.65
CA GLN A 134 8.57 -0.47 14.47
C GLN A 134 8.24 0.01 15.89
N LEU A 135 7.47 -0.76 16.63
CA LEU A 135 7.31 -0.53 18.07
C LEU A 135 8.67 -0.56 18.78
N GLY A 136 8.82 0.30 19.78
CA GLY A 136 10.07 0.40 20.54
C GLY A 136 10.86 1.68 20.25
N GLY A 137 10.43 2.50 19.30
CA GLY A 137 11.00 3.83 19.07
C GLY A 137 11.61 4.03 17.68
N GLY A 138 12.10 5.23 17.47
CA GLY A 138 12.71 5.67 16.23
C GLY A 138 12.08 6.93 15.66
N PRO A 139 12.76 7.64 14.75
CA PRO A 139 12.25 8.88 14.17
C PRO A 139 11.04 8.65 13.27
N SER A 140 10.24 9.67 13.10
CA SER A 140 9.21 9.71 12.07
C SER A 140 9.83 9.85 10.67
N ALA A 141 9.14 9.33 9.65
CA ALA A 141 9.52 9.56 8.25
C ALA A 141 8.29 9.67 7.35
N PHE A 142 8.42 10.45 6.26
CA PHE A 142 7.34 10.74 5.33
C PHE A 142 6.66 9.48 4.80
N ALA A 143 7.43 8.58 4.18
CA ALA A 143 6.89 7.41 3.50
C ALA A 143 6.05 6.51 4.43
N ARG A 144 6.56 6.17 5.62
CA ARG A 144 5.85 5.32 6.56
C ARG A 144 4.71 6.02 7.28
N SER A 145 4.78 7.35 7.44
CA SER A 145 3.66 8.13 7.99
C SER A 145 2.49 8.19 7.02
N ALA A 146 2.75 8.36 5.73
CA ALA A 146 1.73 8.24 4.69
C ALA A 146 1.13 6.83 4.65
N ALA A 147 1.97 5.80 4.72
CA ALA A 147 1.55 4.41 4.78
C ALA A 147 0.65 4.12 6.00
N ALA A 148 0.98 4.65 7.17
CA ALA A 148 0.17 4.49 8.37
C ALA A 148 -1.24 5.11 8.22
N VAL A 149 -1.36 6.31 7.63
CA VAL A 149 -2.67 6.92 7.33
C VAL A 149 -3.49 6.01 6.41
N VAL A 150 -2.87 5.49 5.34
CA VAL A 150 -3.57 4.60 4.41
C VAL A 150 -3.97 3.28 5.07
N ALA A 151 -3.16 2.73 5.99
CA ALA A 151 -3.55 1.56 6.76
C ALA A 151 -4.79 1.84 7.62
N LEU A 152 -4.86 2.98 8.31
CA LEU A 152 -6.04 3.39 9.08
C LEU A 152 -7.26 3.63 8.19
N ASN A 153 -7.11 4.31 7.06
CA ASN A 153 -8.18 4.52 6.07
C ASN A 153 -8.70 3.17 5.53
N SER A 154 -7.80 2.25 5.22
CA SER A 154 -8.14 0.91 4.73
C SER A 154 -8.87 0.07 5.77
N ALA A 155 -8.66 0.35 7.04
CA ALA A 155 -9.40 -0.24 8.15
C ALA A 155 -10.75 0.47 8.45
N GLY A 156 -11.10 1.52 7.68
CA GLY A 156 -12.36 2.26 7.80
C GLY A 156 -12.31 3.49 8.71
N LEU A 157 -11.12 3.92 9.12
CA LEU A 157 -10.92 5.12 9.92
C LEU A 157 -10.49 6.28 9.03
N TYR A 158 -11.25 7.38 8.99
CA TYR A 158 -10.98 8.50 8.08
C TYR A 158 -10.75 9.84 8.80
N ASP A 159 -11.25 9.98 10.02
CA ASP A 159 -11.17 11.22 10.81
C ASP A 159 -10.93 10.92 12.28
N THR A 160 -9.73 10.44 12.60
CA THR A 160 -9.29 10.24 13.98
C THR A 160 -8.21 11.25 14.37
N PRO A 161 -7.97 11.47 15.67
CA PRO A 161 -6.88 12.35 16.11
C PRO A 161 -5.52 11.97 15.54
N GLU A 162 -5.26 10.66 15.39
CA GLU A 162 -4.01 10.15 14.82
C GLU A 162 -3.88 10.54 13.35
N ILE A 163 -4.95 10.39 12.57
CA ILE A 163 -4.97 10.77 11.14
C ILE A 163 -4.76 12.27 10.99
N ARG A 164 -5.46 13.11 11.77
CA ARG A 164 -5.28 14.57 11.70
C ARG A 164 -3.85 14.99 11.99
N LYS A 165 -3.24 14.49 13.07
CA LYS A 165 -1.84 14.75 13.40
C LYS A 165 -0.88 14.27 12.30
N ALA A 166 -1.16 13.12 11.70
CA ALA A 166 -0.34 12.59 10.62
C ALA A 166 -0.43 13.46 9.34
N LEU A 167 -1.60 13.97 9.00
CA LEU A 167 -1.77 14.87 7.86
C LEU A 167 -1.02 16.19 8.07
N ASP A 168 -1.02 16.74 9.29
CA ASP A 168 -0.22 17.92 9.65
C ASP A 168 1.28 17.64 9.51
N TYR A 169 1.74 16.48 9.98
CA TYR A 169 3.13 16.03 9.80
C TYR A 169 3.51 15.90 8.32
N LEU A 170 2.66 15.26 7.52
CA LEU A 170 2.88 15.09 6.09
C LEU A 170 2.92 16.43 5.35
N ALA A 171 2.06 17.38 5.71
CA ALA A 171 2.07 18.73 5.13
C ALA A 171 3.40 19.47 5.39
N GLN A 172 3.99 19.29 6.56
CA GLN A 172 5.32 19.86 6.89
C GLN A 172 6.45 19.21 6.08
N CYS A 173 6.33 17.91 5.75
CA CYS A 173 7.32 17.22 4.94
C CYS A 173 7.37 17.69 3.48
N LEU A 174 6.27 18.22 2.94
CA LEU A 174 6.20 18.75 1.57
C LEU A 174 7.06 20.00 1.35
N ALA A 175 7.40 20.71 2.41
CA ALA A 175 8.32 21.86 2.31
C ALA A 175 9.77 21.43 2.03
N LYS A 176 10.07 20.14 2.04
CA LYS A 176 11.41 19.57 1.80
C LYS A 176 11.56 19.15 0.34
N PRO A 177 12.74 19.37 -0.28
CA PRO A 177 12.98 18.92 -1.66
C PRO A 177 12.75 17.41 -1.80
N ALA A 178 12.15 16.96 -2.90
CA ALA A 178 11.92 15.55 -3.21
C ALA A 178 13.19 14.70 -3.14
N ALA A 179 14.29 15.21 -3.65
CA ALA A 179 15.61 14.54 -3.60
C ALA A 179 16.09 14.22 -2.18
N SER A 180 15.49 14.81 -1.15
CA SER A 180 15.80 14.54 0.26
C SER A 180 14.86 13.54 0.92
N GLN A 181 13.90 12.98 0.18
CA GLN A 181 12.89 12.05 0.69
C GLN A 181 13.26 10.60 0.33
N PRO A 182 13.75 9.80 1.29
CA PRO A 182 13.99 8.38 1.06
C PRO A 182 12.70 7.67 0.63
N TYR A 183 12.82 6.71 -0.29
CA TYR A 183 11.69 5.91 -0.79
C TYR A 183 10.60 6.77 -1.43
N TYR A 184 10.99 7.69 -2.31
CA TYR A 184 10.12 8.69 -2.93
C TYR A 184 8.85 8.07 -3.53
N GLU A 185 8.98 7.07 -4.40
CA GLU A 185 7.87 6.43 -5.11
C GLU A 185 6.90 5.76 -4.12
N TYR A 186 7.44 5.00 -3.17
CA TYR A 186 6.66 4.35 -2.12
C TYR A 186 5.92 5.38 -1.25
N GLY A 187 6.62 6.44 -0.85
CA GLY A 187 6.04 7.51 -0.03
C GLY A 187 4.88 8.24 -0.73
N HIS A 188 5.07 8.60 -2.00
CA HIS A 188 4.05 9.32 -2.76
C HIS A 188 2.87 8.43 -3.16
N TYR A 189 3.07 7.13 -3.39
CA TYR A 189 1.99 6.18 -3.58
C TYR A 189 1.00 6.15 -2.40
N TYR A 190 1.49 6.22 -1.17
CA TYR A 190 0.60 6.30 0.00
C TYR A 190 0.15 7.73 0.28
N ALA A 191 1.00 8.73 0.10
CA ALA A 191 0.64 10.11 0.37
C ALA A 191 -0.50 10.59 -0.53
N VAL A 192 -0.53 10.21 -1.81
CA VAL A 192 -1.63 10.57 -2.70
C VAL A 192 -2.97 10.03 -2.19
N GLN A 193 -2.99 8.80 -1.70
CA GLN A 193 -4.19 8.18 -1.15
C GLN A 193 -4.63 8.88 0.15
N ALA A 194 -3.69 9.15 1.06
CA ALA A 194 -3.96 9.86 2.30
C ALA A 194 -4.54 11.26 2.04
N MET A 195 -3.91 12.03 1.15
CA MET A 195 -4.35 13.38 0.80
C MET A 195 -5.67 13.39 0.01
N TRP A 196 -5.87 12.41 -0.89
CA TRP A 196 -7.15 12.24 -1.61
C TRP A 196 -8.31 11.97 -0.65
N GLN A 197 -8.11 11.09 0.32
CA GLN A 197 -9.12 10.77 1.34
C GLN A 197 -9.37 11.93 2.31
N ALA A 198 -8.34 12.72 2.64
CA ALA A 198 -8.49 13.93 3.43
C ALA A 198 -9.29 15.00 2.68
N GLY A 199 -9.05 15.15 1.37
CA GLY A 199 -9.73 16.13 0.53
C GLY A 199 -9.41 17.57 0.88
N GLY A 200 -10.31 18.49 0.50
CA GLY A 200 -10.27 19.88 0.90
C GLY A 200 -8.94 20.58 0.59
N GLU A 201 -8.51 21.44 1.52
CA GLU A 201 -7.29 22.25 1.36
C GLU A 201 -6.02 21.41 1.32
N ALA A 202 -5.96 20.31 2.06
CA ALA A 202 -4.80 19.40 2.07
C ALA A 202 -4.53 18.84 0.66
N TRP A 203 -5.57 18.37 -0.01
CA TRP A 203 -5.50 17.89 -1.39
C TRP A 203 -5.18 19.02 -2.38
N ALA A 204 -5.89 20.14 -2.28
CA ALA A 204 -5.76 21.26 -3.21
C ALA A 204 -4.34 21.85 -3.22
N ARG A 205 -3.64 21.81 -2.10
CA ARG A 205 -2.25 22.29 -1.99
C ARG A 205 -1.23 21.22 -2.40
N TRP A 206 -1.50 19.96 -2.05
CA TRP A 206 -0.53 18.88 -2.22
C TRP A 206 -0.45 18.38 -3.67
N PHE A 207 -1.59 18.03 -4.26
CA PHE A 207 -1.61 17.32 -5.54
C PHE A 207 -1.02 18.12 -6.71
N PRO A 208 -1.31 19.43 -6.91
CA PRO A 208 -0.72 20.18 -8.01
C PRO A 208 0.81 20.21 -7.97
N ALA A 209 1.40 20.38 -6.79
CA ALA A 209 2.85 20.42 -6.64
C ALA A 209 3.51 19.09 -7.02
N VAL A 210 2.94 17.96 -6.53
CA VAL A 210 3.46 16.62 -6.83
C VAL A 210 3.23 16.23 -8.29
N ARG A 211 2.05 16.52 -8.83
CA ARG A 211 1.76 16.32 -10.26
C ARG A 211 2.78 17.03 -11.15
N ASP A 212 3.02 18.30 -10.88
CA ASP A 212 3.92 19.14 -11.71
C ASP A 212 5.37 18.68 -11.58
N GLU A 213 5.78 18.21 -10.40
CA GLU A 213 7.09 17.62 -10.18
C GLU A 213 7.26 16.31 -10.95
N MET A 214 6.30 15.38 -10.79
CA MET A 214 6.31 14.10 -11.48
C MET A 214 6.28 14.26 -13.00
N THR A 215 5.44 15.16 -13.51
CA THR A 215 5.36 15.43 -14.96
C THR A 215 6.68 16.00 -15.50
N ARG A 216 7.37 16.88 -14.76
CA ARG A 216 8.68 17.41 -15.17
C ARG A 216 9.79 16.38 -15.16
N SER A 217 9.70 15.36 -14.33
CA SER A 217 10.71 14.29 -14.22
C SER A 217 10.47 13.13 -15.18
N GLN A 218 9.37 13.14 -15.93
CA GLN A 218 9.06 12.12 -16.94
C GLN A 218 10.08 12.18 -18.09
N ARG A 219 10.54 11.02 -18.52
CA ARG A 219 11.45 10.89 -19.67
C ARG A 219 10.70 10.98 -20.99
N ASP A 220 11.42 11.19 -22.07
CA ASP A 220 10.85 11.29 -23.43
C ASP A 220 10.13 10.02 -23.87
N ASP A 221 10.53 8.84 -23.36
CA ASP A 221 9.89 7.56 -23.60
C ASP A 221 8.64 7.31 -22.75
N GLY A 222 8.26 8.27 -21.89
CA GLY A 222 7.11 8.21 -21.01
C GLY A 222 7.39 7.51 -19.67
N SER A 223 8.59 7.00 -19.45
CA SER A 223 8.98 6.33 -18.20
C SER A 223 9.49 7.29 -17.12
N TRP A 224 9.64 6.76 -15.89
CA TRP A 224 10.38 7.39 -14.80
C TRP A 224 11.52 6.49 -14.34
N SER A 225 12.56 7.11 -13.78
CA SER A 225 13.67 6.37 -13.16
C SER A 225 13.59 6.41 -11.64
N ALA A 226 13.93 5.30 -11.02
CA ALA A 226 14.14 5.20 -9.59
C ALA A 226 15.40 4.39 -9.27
N SER A 227 15.79 4.41 -8.00
CA SER A 227 16.93 3.62 -7.51
C SER A 227 16.66 2.11 -7.49
N ILE A 228 15.38 1.71 -7.46
CA ILE A 228 14.98 0.30 -7.42
C ILE A 228 14.87 -0.27 -8.83
N ASP A 229 13.95 0.27 -9.61
CA ASP A 229 13.63 -0.22 -10.96
C ASP A 229 12.79 0.80 -11.71
N ALA A 230 12.98 0.94 -13.04
CA ALA A 230 12.25 1.89 -13.86
C ALA A 230 10.78 1.48 -14.06
N ASP A 231 10.47 0.19 -14.14
CA ASP A 231 9.09 -0.29 -14.27
C ASP A 231 8.31 -0.02 -12.98
N TYR A 232 8.93 -0.26 -11.83
CA TYR A 232 8.37 0.10 -10.53
C TYR A 232 8.10 1.60 -10.41
N ALA A 233 9.08 2.44 -10.76
CA ALA A 233 8.92 3.89 -10.71
C ALA A 233 7.78 4.34 -11.62
N THR A 234 7.76 3.86 -12.86
CA THR A 234 6.73 4.21 -13.84
C THR A 234 5.33 3.80 -13.37
N ALA A 235 5.18 2.60 -12.83
CA ALA A 235 3.92 2.14 -12.28
C ALA A 235 3.45 3.00 -11.10
N MET A 236 4.34 3.33 -10.16
CA MET A 236 3.99 4.15 -8.98
C MET A 236 3.61 5.58 -9.38
N HIS A 237 4.36 6.23 -10.27
CA HIS A 237 4.04 7.56 -10.78
C HIS A 237 2.71 7.58 -11.54
N ALA A 238 2.48 6.59 -12.42
CA ALA A 238 1.23 6.46 -13.15
C ALA A 238 0.03 6.31 -12.20
N ILE A 239 0.15 5.51 -11.13
CA ILE A 239 -0.90 5.36 -10.12
C ILE A 239 -1.14 6.70 -9.41
N VAL A 240 -0.09 7.39 -8.94
CA VAL A 240 -0.22 8.69 -8.26
C VAL A 240 -0.98 9.69 -9.12
N LEU A 241 -0.61 9.80 -10.40
CA LEU A 241 -1.26 10.72 -11.35
C LEU A 241 -2.70 10.32 -11.70
N GLN A 242 -3.07 9.05 -11.54
CA GLN A 242 -4.42 8.52 -11.85
C GLN A 242 -5.41 8.58 -10.68
N VAL A 243 -4.95 8.73 -9.43
CA VAL A 243 -5.85 8.74 -8.26
C VAL A 243 -7.03 9.71 -8.40
N PRO A 244 -6.87 10.94 -8.95
CA PRO A 244 -8.00 11.85 -9.14
C PRO A 244 -9.11 11.33 -10.07
N ASN A 245 -8.80 10.37 -10.94
CA ASN A 245 -9.78 9.76 -11.82
C ASN A 245 -10.69 8.74 -11.11
N ASN A 246 -10.34 8.36 -9.88
CA ASN A 246 -11.12 7.50 -8.97
C ASN A 246 -11.60 6.17 -9.61
N VAL A 247 -10.75 5.55 -10.45
CA VAL A 247 -11.10 4.37 -11.24
C VAL A 247 -10.95 3.04 -10.49
N LEU A 248 -10.13 3.00 -9.43
CA LEU A 248 -9.89 1.77 -8.67
C LEU A 248 -10.64 1.77 -7.34
N PRO A 249 -11.44 0.72 -7.05
CA PRO A 249 -12.21 0.61 -5.81
C PRO A 249 -11.38 0.76 -4.53
N ILE A 250 -10.13 0.30 -4.53
CA ILE A 250 -9.25 0.40 -3.36
C ILE A 250 -8.95 1.86 -2.95
N PHE A 251 -9.06 2.83 -3.86
CA PHE A 251 -8.85 4.25 -3.58
C PHE A 251 -10.13 4.99 -3.17
N GLN A 252 -11.28 4.34 -3.26
CA GLN A 252 -12.57 4.89 -2.85
C GLN A 252 -12.80 4.70 -1.33
N ARG A 253 -13.68 5.52 -0.75
CA ARG A 253 -14.12 5.37 0.65
C ARG A 253 -15.05 4.18 0.81
#